data_8250bf005f18550c069b4645e9b62c76
#
_entry.id   8250bf005f18550c069b4645e9b62c76
#
_cell.length_a   1.000
_cell.length_b   1.000
_cell.length_c   1.000
_cell.angle_alpha   90.00
_cell.angle_beta   90.00
_cell.angle_gamma   90.00
#
_symmetry.space_group_name_H-M   'P 1'
#
loop_
_entity.id
_entity.type
_entity.pdbx_description
1 polymer ?
#
loop_
_entity_poly.entity_id
_entity_poly.type
_entity_poly.pdbx_seq_one_letter_code
_entity_poly.pdbx_strand_id
1 'polypeptide(L)'
;MEIQDRLSARLRPLRLYRLDGSTLVDAELAAYAAGLAILENVLDTLEQEIFVSTAQDYGLALREQLFGGVKQSLPLSDRREMLLYRGGITAADCTREGIERAVAAAGVRCAIQENRPDGVLYINCM
;
A
#
# COMPACT_ATOMS: atom_id res chain seq x y z
N MET A 1 -11.35 -22.16 -2.72
CA MET A 1 -11.26 -23.47 -2.03
C MET A 1 -10.92 -23.14 -0.58
N GLU A 2 -11.78 -23.50 0.33
CA GLU A 2 -11.61 -23.18 1.75
C GLU A 2 -10.36 -23.85 2.33
N ILE A 3 -9.77 -23.24 3.36
CA ILE A 3 -8.54 -23.75 4.02
C ILE A 3 -8.79 -25.17 4.54
N GLN A 4 -9.96 -25.42 5.12
CA GLN A 4 -10.34 -26.75 5.63
C GLN A 4 -10.33 -27.81 4.52
N ASP A 5 -10.83 -27.48 3.32
CA ASP A 5 -10.80 -28.40 2.18
C ASP A 5 -9.37 -28.75 1.77
N ARG A 6 -8.48 -27.75 1.79
CA ARG A 6 -7.06 -27.94 1.48
C ARG A 6 -6.37 -28.87 2.49
N LEU A 7 -6.67 -28.69 3.78
CA LEU A 7 -6.16 -29.54 4.84
C LEU A 7 -6.69 -30.98 4.71
N SER A 8 -8.02 -31.13 4.52
CA SER A 8 -8.67 -32.43 4.32
C SER A 8 -8.13 -33.16 3.09
N ALA A 9 -7.92 -32.45 1.99
CA ALA A 9 -7.37 -33.02 0.76
C ALA A 9 -5.96 -33.57 0.94
N ARG A 10 -5.16 -33.00 1.85
CA ARG A 10 -3.82 -33.52 2.20
C ARG A 10 -3.86 -34.81 3.02
N LEU A 11 -4.87 -34.99 3.86
CA LEU A 11 -5.01 -36.15 4.73
C LEU A 11 -5.73 -37.34 4.06
N ARG A 12 -6.65 -37.10 3.13
CA ARG A 12 -7.41 -38.14 2.43
C ARG A 12 -6.57 -39.24 1.79
N PRO A 13 -5.42 -38.94 1.13
CA PRO A 13 -4.57 -39.98 0.52
C PRO A 13 -3.99 -40.97 1.53
N LEU A 14 -3.80 -40.57 2.78
CA LEU A 14 -3.25 -41.39 3.84
C LEU A 14 -4.19 -42.53 4.25
N ARG A 15 -5.51 -42.39 4.01
CA ARG A 15 -6.55 -43.35 4.36
C ARG A 15 -6.60 -43.77 5.84
N LEU A 16 -6.02 -42.93 6.73
CA LEU A 16 -5.96 -43.17 8.17
C LEU A 16 -7.16 -42.56 8.91
N TYR A 17 -7.76 -41.55 8.33
CA TYR A 17 -8.83 -40.78 8.97
C TYR A 17 -10.12 -40.82 8.15
N ARG A 18 -11.23 -40.94 8.86
CA ARG A 18 -12.56 -40.74 8.28
C ARG A 18 -12.84 -39.24 8.30
N LEU A 19 -12.93 -38.63 7.10
CA LEU A 19 -13.16 -37.20 6.89
C LEU A 19 -14.51 -37.02 6.19
N ASP A 20 -15.59 -37.11 6.97
CA ASP A 20 -16.99 -36.99 6.51
C ASP A 20 -17.71 -35.76 7.08
N GLY A 21 -17.00 -34.88 7.78
CA GLY A 21 -17.52 -33.64 8.36
C GLY A 21 -18.08 -33.80 9.78
N SER A 22 -18.08 -35.04 10.36
CA SER A 22 -18.69 -35.33 11.65
C SER A 22 -17.72 -35.85 12.71
N THR A 23 -16.45 -36.03 12.35
CA THR A 23 -15.46 -36.64 13.25
C THR A 23 -14.73 -35.56 14.08
N LEU A 24 -14.07 -36.00 15.17
CA LEU A 24 -13.20 -35.12 15.96
C LEU A 24 -12.04 -34.57 15.13
N VAL A 25 -11.55 -35.33 14.14
CA VAL A 25 -10.51 -34.87 13.22
C VAL A 25 -11.03 -33.76 12.32
N ASP A 26 -12.27 -33.86 11.85
CA ASP A 26 -12.90 -32.77 11.08
C ASP A 26 -13.05 -31.49 11.91
N ALA A 27 -13.42 -31.63 13.20
CA ALA A 27 -13.52 -30.50 14.11
C ALA A 27 -12.13 -29.86 14.40
N GLU A 28 -11.10 -30.67 14.55
CA GLU A 28 -9.73 -30.20 14.71
C GLU A 28 -9.24 -29.46 13.45
N LEU A 29 -9.50 -30.02 12.27
CA LEU A 29 -9.16 -29.34 10.99
C LEU A 29 -9.93 -28.03 10.81
N ALA A 30 -11.18 -27.96 11.26
CA ALA A 30 -11.95 -26.72 11.25
C ALA A 30 -11.34 -25.66 12.17
N ALA A 31 -10.87 -26.05 13.35
CA ALA A 31 -10.21 -25.15 14.29
C ALA A 31 -8.88 -24.62 13.71
N TYR A 32 -8.07 -25.48 13.10
CA TYR A 32 -6.85 -25.05 12.41
C TYR A 32 -7.15 -24.13 11.22
N ALA A 33 -8.18 -24.44 10.44
CA ALA A 33 -8.61 -23.62 9.32
C ALA A 33 -9.03 -22.22 9.78
N ALA A 34 -9.75 -22.10 10.89
CA ALA A 34 -10.13 -20.81 11.47
C ALA A 34 -8.91 -20.00 11.92
N GLY A 35 -7.92 -20.63 12.55
CA GLY A 35 -6.68 -19.96 12.92
C GLY A 35 -5.85 -19.49 11.71
N LEU A 36 -5.75 -20.34 10.69
CA LEU A 36 -5.04 -20.01 9.45
C LEU A 36 -5.74 -18.91 8.64
N ALA A 37 -7.08 -18.86 8.68
CA ALA A 37 -7.83 -17.79 8.02
C ALA A 37 -7.53 -16.41 8.61
N ILE A 38 -7.31 -16.31 9.92
CA ILE A 38 -6.89 -15.06 10.57
C ILE A 38 -5.52 -14.65 10.03
N LEU A 39 -4.58 -15.59 9.89
CA LEU A 39 -3.26 -15.31 9.36
C LEU A 39 -3.31 -14.89 7.88
N GLU A 40 -4.10 -15.57 7.04
CA GLU A 40 -4.30 -15.18 5.63
C GLU A 40 -4.82 -13.74 5.54
N ASN A 41 -5.83 -13.36 6.31
CA ASN A 41 -6.36 -11.99 6.33
C ASN A 41 -5.31 -10.95 6.73
N VAL A 42 -4.43 -11.26 7.68
CA VAL A 42 -3.32 -10.37 8.08
C VAL A 42 -2.32 -10.23 6.94
N LEU A 43 -1.98 -11.33 6.25
CA LEU A 43 -1.07 -11.30 5.11
C LEU A 43 -1.65 -10.51 3.92
N ASP A 44 -2.93 -10.69 3.61
CA ASP A 44 -3.63 -9.94 2.57
C ASP A 44 -3.62 -8.43 2.87
N THR A 45 -3.88 -8.06 4.13
CA THR A 45 -3.80 -6.67 4.57
C THR A 45 -2.37 -6.12 4.44
N LEU A 46 -1.37 -6.90 4.84
CA LEU A 46 0.04 -6.52 4.71
C LEU A 46 0.42 -6.34 3.24
N GLU A 47 0.04 -7.28 2.36
CA GLU A 47 0.29 -7.18 0.92
C GLU A 47 -0.34 -5.92 0.33
N GLN A 48 -1.58 -5.60 0.71
CA GLN A 48 -2.25 -4.38 0.29
C GLN A 48 -1.51 -3.12 0.75
N GLU A 49 -0.99 -3.09 1.98
CA GLU A 49 -0.35 -1.92 2.59
C GLU A 49 1.14 -1.75 2.18
N ILE A 50 1.77 -2.80 1.63
CA ILE A 50 3.18 -2.74 1.16
C ILE A 50 3.35 -1.77 -0.02
N PHE A 51 2.39 -1.68 -0.93
CA PHE A 51 2.52 -0.85 -2.13
C PHE A 51 1.75 0.46 -2.00
N VAL A 52 2.36 1.58 -2.40
CA VAL A 52 1.71 2.90 -2.39
C VAL A 52 0.41 2.89 -3.19
N SER A 53 0.37 2.16 -4.32
CA SER A 53 -0.79 2.07 -5.21
C SER A 53 -2.01 1.40 -4.57
N THR A 54 -1.80 0.48 -3.64
CA THR A 54 -2.86 -0.31 -2.99
C THR A 54 -3.09 0.06 -1.54
N ALA A 55 -2.09 0.62 -0.85
CA ALA A 55 -2.16 1.00 0.56
C ALA A 55 -3.34 1.96 0.85
N GLN A 56 -4.04 1.72 1.95
CA GLN A 56 -5.22 2.50 2.34
C GLN A 56 -5.07 3.18 3.71
N ASP A 57 -4.30 2.60 4.62
CA ASP A 57 -4.22 3.05 6.00
C ASP A 57 -2.77 3.23 6.48
N TYR A 58 -2.27 2.30 7.29
CA TYR A 58 -0.97 2.45 7.95
C TYR A 58 0.21 2.49 6.97
N GLY A 59 0.11 1.80 5.84
CA GLY A 59 1.15 1.81 4.81
C GLY A 59 1.34 3.17 4.16
N LEU A 60 0.25 3.93 3.94
CA LEU A 60 0.32 5.33 3.52
C LEU A 60 0.84 6.23 4.65
N ALA A 61 0.27 6.09 5.85
CA ALA A 61 0.63 6.92 6.98
C ALA A 61 2.13 6.84 7.33
N LEU A 62 2.71 5.63 7.34
CA LEU A 62 4.14 5.44 7.58
C LEU A 62 5.02 6.14 6.54
N ARG A 63 4.62 6.08 5.26
CA ARG A 63 5.36 6.75 4.19
C ARG A 63 5.21 8.26 4.23
N GLU A 64 4.02 8.76 4.53
CA GLU A 64 3.76 10.19 4.69
C GLU A 64 4.57 10.79 5.84
N GLN A 65 4.78 10.05 6.93
CA GLN A 65 5.63 10.49 8.05
C GLN A 65 7.08 10.77 7.60
N LEU A 66 7.61 9.99 6.65
CA LEU A 66 8.94 10.24 6.09
C LEU A 66 9.02 11.58 5.32
N PHE A 67 7.89 12.08 4.83
CA PHE A 67 7.80 13.28 4.00
C PHE A 67 7.08 14.46 4.69
N GLY A 68 7.05 14.49 6.00
CA GLY A 68 6.57 15.65 6.75
C GLY A 68 5.20 15.51 7.41
N GLY A 69 4.66 14.30 7.47
CA GLY A 69 3.47 13.99 8.27
C GLY A 69 2.25 13.54 7.47
N VAL A 70 1.34 12.91 8.20
CA VAL A 70 0.15 12.25 7.64
C VAL A 70 -0.86 13.29 7.14
N LYS A 71 -1.39 13.09 5.93
CA LYS A 71 -2.34 13.98 5.24
C LYS A 71 -3.77 13.42 5.27
N GLN A 72 -4.31 13.12 6.44
CA GLN A 72 -5.63 12.49 6.59
C GLN A 72 -6.80 13.29 5.98
N SER A 73 -6.65 14.60 5.81
CA SER A 73 -7.67 15.45 5.19
C SER A 73 -7.79 15.31 3.68
N LEU A 74 -6.83 14.65 3.03
CA LEU A 74 -6.82 14.47 1.59
C LEU A 74 -7.44 13.11 1.20
N PRO A 75 -8.07 13.03 0.00
CA PRO A 75 -8.51 11.76 -0.58
C PRO A 75 -7.36 10.77 -0.73
N LEU A 76 -7.64 9.46 -0.68
CA LEU A 76 -6.62 8.41 -0.83
C LEU A 76 -5.87 8.50 -2.16
N SER A 77 -6.56 8.86 -3.26
CA SER A 77 -5.96 9.07 -4.58
C SER A 77 -4.84 10.11 -4.52
N ASP A 78 -5.13 11.25 -3.93
CA ASP A 78 -4.21 12.39 -3.87
C ASP A 78 -3.02 12.08 -2.96
N ARG A 79 -3.26 11.41 -1.83
CA ARG A 79 -2.21 10.95 -0.92
C ARG A 79 -1.24 9.98 -1.62
N ARG A 80 -1.75 9.03 -2.40
CA ARG A 80 -0.95 8.09 -3.18
C ARG A 80 -0.14 8.80 -4.27
N GLU A 81 -0.79 9.70 -5.02
CA GLU A 81 -0.15 10.48 -6.07
C GLU A 81 1.00 11.33 -5.52
N MET A 82 0.79 12.02 -4.41
CA MET A 82 1.82 12.81 -3.73
C MET A 82 3.03 11.95 -3.34
N LEU A 83 2.81 10.75 -2.79
CA LEU A 83 3.90 9.85 -2.40
C LEU A 83 4.67 9.34 -3.62
N LEU A 84 3.99 9.00 -4.71
CA LEU A 84 4.61 8.57 -5.96
C LEU A 84 5.46 9.69 -6.57
N TYR A 85 4.95 10.92 -6.59
CA TYR A 85 5.73 12.07 -7.07
C TYR A 85 6.96 12.31 -6.22
N ARG A 86 6.85 12.29 -4.89
CA ARG A 86 8.00 12.49 -3.99
C ARG A 86 9.04 11.40 -4.12
N GLY A 87 8.61 10.13 -4.27
CA GLY A 87 9.52 9.01 -4.49
C GLY A 87 10.21 9.03 -5.85
N GLY A 88 9.65 9.75 -6.83
CA GLY A 88 10.20 9.91 -8.17
C GLY A 88 11.17 11.09 -8.34
N ILE A 89 11.32 11.95 -7.32
CA ILE A 89 12.22 13.12 -7.41
C ILE A 89 13.68 12.66 -7.30
N THR A 90 14.49 13.01 -8.28
CA THR A 90 15.92 12.70 -8.37
C THR A 90 16.76 13.97 -8.48
N ALA A 91 18.07 13.87 -8.29
CA ALA A 91 19.00 14.99 -8.50
C ALA A 91 18.99 15.53 -9.94
N ALA A 92 18.55 14.72 -10.91
CA ALA A 92 18.40 15.12 -12.31
C ALA A 92 17.18 16.03 -12.56
N ASP A 93 16.28 16.15 -11.59
CA ASP A 93 15.06 16.95 -11.67
C ASP A 93 15.26 18.43 -11.31
N CYS A 94 16.51 18.93 -11.30
CA CYS A 94 16.83 20.36 -11.16
C CYS A 94 16.49 21.14 -12.45
N THR A 95 15.35 20.84 -13.07
CA THR A 95 14.77 21.52 -14.21
C THR A 95 13.50 22.24 -13.79
N ARG A 96 12.99 23.15 -14.61
CA ARG A 96 11.72 23.82 -14.38
C ARG A 96 10.59 22.80 -14.12
N GLU A 97 10.48 21.80 -14.99
CA GLU A 97 9.49 20.74 -14.90
C GLU A 97 9.70 19.86 -13.65
N GLY A 98 10.96 19.64 -13.27
CA GLY A 98 11.31 18.91 -12.05
C GLY A 98 10.87 19.66 -10.79
N ILE A 99 11.10 20.98 -10.75
CA ILE A 99 10.66 21.82 -9.62
C ILE A 99 9.12 21.91 -9.58
N GLU A 100 8.44 22.05 -10.73
CA GLU A 100 6.97 22.03 -10.80
C GLU A 100 6.41 20.71 -10.25
N ARG A 101 7.00 19.56 -10.60
CA ARG A 101 6.65 18.25 -10.04
C ARG A 101 6.90 18.17 -8.54
N ALA A 102 8.03 18.69 -8.07
CA ALA A 102 8.37 18.68 -6.64
C ALA A 102 7.38 19.51 -5.82
N VAL A 103 6.94 20.66 -6.32
CA VAL A 103 5.93 21.51 -5.68
C VAL A 103 4.56 20.84 -5.73
N ALA A 104 4.20 20.21 -6.85
CA ALA A 104 2.98 19.42 -6.98
C ALA A 104 2.95 18.23 -6.01
N ALA A 105 4.11 17.58 -5.79
CA ALA A 105 4.26 16.52 -4.78
C ALA A 105 4.05 17.02 -3.33
N ALA A 106 4.17 18.31 -3.09
CA ALA A 106 3.79 18.93 -1.81
C ALA A 106 2.29 19.28 -1.74
N GLY A 107 1.51 18.97 -2.80
CA GLY A 107 0.08 19.25 -2.88
C GLY A 107 -0.25 20.68 -3.34
N VAL A 108 0.72 21.40 -3.91
CA VAL A 108 0.55 22.78 -4.39
C VAL A 108 0.65 22.82 -5.91
N ARG A 109 -0.35 23.39 -6.57
CA ARG A 109 -0.26 23.67 -8.01
C ARG A 109 0.42 25.01 -8.20
N CYS A 110 1.47 25.03 -9.03
CA CYS A 110 2.21 26.25 -9.33
C CYS A 110 2.61 26.31 -10.80
N ALA A 111 2.85 27.53 -11.26
CA ALA A 111 3.55 27.80 -12.51
C ALA A 111 4.88 28.49 -12.21
N ILE A 112 5.96 28.04 -12.84
CA ILE A 112 7.29 28.58 -12.62
C ILE A 112 7.68 29.45 -13.80
N GLN A 113 8.15 30.68 -13.51
CA GLN A 113 8.71 31.61 -14.48
C GLN A 113 10.18 31.89 -14.13
N GLU A 114 11.06 31.66 -15.08
CA GLU A 114 12.48 31.98 -14.96
C GLU A 114 12.74 33.42 -15.41
N ASN A 115 13.39 34.19 -14.56
CA ASN A 115 14.01 35.47 -14.95
C ASN A 115 15.53 35.29 -15.00
N ARG A 116 16.04 34.91 -16.14
CA ARG A 116 17.47 34.62 -16.34
C ARG A 116 18.40 35.83 -16.08
N PRO A 117 18.06 37.06 -16.50
CA PRO A 117 18.90 38.22 -16.22
C PRO A 117 19.17 38.46 -14.73
N ASP A 118 18.18 38.21 -13.89
CA ASP A 118 18.27 38.47 -12.45
C ASP A 118 18.58 37.20 -11.64
N GLY A 119 18.61 36.02 -12.28
CA GLY A 119 18.83 34.74 -11.61
C GLY A 119 17.71 34.36 -10.63
N VAL A 120 16.50 34.81 -10.87
CA VAL A 120 15.34 34.64 -9.97
C VAL A 120 14.31 33.68 -10.59
N LEU A 121 13.76 32.80 -9.74
CA LEU A 121 12.61 31.98 -10.06
C LEU A 121 11.37 32.51 -9.36
N TYR A 122 10.33 32.79 -10.15
CA TYR A 122 9.02 33.15 -9.61
C TYR A 122 8.13 31.92 -9.58
N ILE A 123 7.61 31.56 -8.40
CA ILE A 123 6.69 30.45 -8.21
C ILE A 123 5.31 31.04 -7.94
N ASN A 124 4.43 30.96 -8.94
CA ASN A 124 3.06 31.47 -8.85
C ASN A 124 2.14 30.31 -8.45
N CYS A 125 1.65 30.31 -7.21
CA CYS A 125 0.68 29.33 -6.71
C CYS A 125 -0.72 29.68 -7.24
N MET A 126 -1.46 28.64 -7.70
CA MET A 126 -2.83 28.76 -8.21
C MET A 126 -3.83 28.09 -7.26
#